data_df6e48b0268034d4703e5a48dd370b31
#
_entry.id   df6e48b0268034d4703e5a48dd370b31
#
_cell.length_a   1.000
_cell.length_b   1.000
_cell.length_c   1.000
_cell.angle_alpha   90.00
_cell.angle_beta   90.00
_cell.angle_gamma   90.00
#
_symmetry.space_group_name_H-M   'P 1'
#
loop_
_entity.id
_entity.type
_entity.pdbx_description
1 polymer ?
#
loop_
_entity_poly.entity_id
_entity_poly.type
_entity_poly.pdbx_seq_one_letter_code
_entity_poly.pdbx_strand_id
1 'polypeptide(L)'
;MKRNRTHFLLPGLLLGAFLLWTAGVCLVDVRTIGPMGSQVGFAGLNGWFHSLTGVHWWLYDLTDLLGLASLGICGGFGLQGLCQWVKRKSIRRVDGELLALGGFYLTVLAVFFLFELLEVNYRPVLIQGRLEASYPSSTTMLALCVLPTAMLRLRSRWVRFLLAALTAFLVLGRLLCGVHWVSDIIGGALLSAGLVTLYRGIISICFSSKL
;
A
#
# COMPACT_ATOMS: atom_id res chain seq x y z
N MET A 1 -14.51 -9.79 26.71
CA MET A 1 -14.37 -8.41 26.22
C MET A 1 -12.93 -7.88 26.16
N LYS A 2 -12.01 -8.19 27.08
CA LYS A 2 -10.60 -7.69 27.04
C LYS A 2 -9.80 -8.15 25.80
N ARG A 3 -9.99 -9.39 25.31
CA ARG A 3 -9.25 -9.97 24.18
C ARG A 3 -9.52 -9.29 22.82
N ASN A 4 -10.69 -8.69 22.64
CA ASN A 4 -11.03 -8.00 21.39
C ASN A 4 -10.41 -6.59 21.28
N ARG A 5 -10.15 -5.92 22.40
CA ARG A 5 -9.58 -4.56 22.38
C ARG A 5 -8.13 -4.53 21.88
N THR A 6 -7.34 -5.58 22.17
CA THR A 6 -5.93 -5.66 21.74
C THR A 6 -5.76 -5.80 20.23
N HIS A 7 -6.75 -6.38 19.52
CA HIS A 7 -6.70 -6.53 18.05
C HIS A 7 -6.84 -5.22 17.29
N PHE A 8 -7.42 -4.18 17.90
CA PHE A 8 -7.64 -2.87 17.26
C PHE A 8 -6.70 -1.77 17.75
N LEU A 9 -5.94 -2.01 18.82
CA LEU A 9 -5.01 -1.02 19.35
C LEU A 9 -3.87 -0.73 18.37
N LEU A 10 -3.19 -1.78 17.88
CA LEU A 10 -2.08 -1.63 16.93
C LEU A 10 -2.52 -1.00 15.59
N PRO A 11 -3.61 -1.47 14.93
CA PRO A 11 -4.13 -0.77 13.76
C PRO A 11 -4.45 0.70 14.02
N GLY A 12 -5.10 1.02 15.15
CA GLY A 12 -5.42 2.39 15.52
C GLY A 12 -4.19 3.28 15.70
N LEU A 13 -3.15 2.76 16.34
CA LEU A 13 -1.87 3.49 16.50
C LEU A 13 -1.19 3.71 15.15
N LEU A 14 -1.15 2.71 14.27
CA LEU A 14 -0.52 2.83 12.95
C LEU A 14 -1.27 3.79 12.03
N LEU A 15 -2.60 3.73 12.01
CA LEU A 15 -3.42 4.66 11.23
C LEU A 15 -3.35 6.08 11.83
N GLY A 16 -3.31 6.22 13.16
CA GLY A 16 -3.06 7.49 13.82
C GLY A 16 -1.68 8.06 13.46
N ALA A 17 -0.64 7.24 13.47
CA ALA A 17 0.70 7.64 13.05
C ALA A 17 0.73 8.04 11.56
N PHE A 18 -0.01 7.33 10.69
CA PHE A 18 -0.17 7.73 9.30
C PHE A 18 -0.83 9.09 9.15
N LEU A 19 -1.91 9.36 9.88
CA LEU A 19 -2.59 10.66 9.83
C LEU A 19 -1.68 11.80 10.32
N LEU A 20 -0.94 11.58 11.41
CA LEU A 20 0.05 12.54 11.91
C LEU A 20 1.18 12.76 10.90
N TRP A 21 1.66 11.69 10.26
CA TRP A 21 2.66 11.79 9.20
C TRP A 21 2.16 12.58 8.01
N THR A 22 0.92 12.32 7.55
CA THR A 22 0.27 13.07 6.47
C THR A 22 0.12 14.56 6.82
N ALA A 23 -0.32 14.87 8.04
CA ALA A 23 -0.36 16.25 8.51
C ALA A 23 1.04 16.89 8.52
N GLY A 24 2.07 16.14 8.90
CA GLY A 24 3.47 16.59 8.82
C GLY A 24 3.90 16.88 7.38
N VAL A 25 3.55 16.03 6.40
CA VAL A 25 3.83 16.29 4.97
C VAL A 25 3.14 17.57 4.49
N CYS A 26 1.94 17.85 4.98
CA CYS A 26 1.21 19.07 4.58
C CYS A 26 1.73 20.35 5.23
N LEU A 27 2.31 20.27 6.46
CA LEU A 27 2.51 21.44 7.32
C LEU A 27 3.96 21.70 7.71
N VAL A 28 4.83 20.69 7.67
CA VAL A 28 6.19 20.78 8.18
C VAL A 28 7.19 20.94 7.04
N ASP A 29 8.02 21.98 7.13
CA ASP A 29 9.11 22.26 6.19
C ASP A 29 8.67 22.18 4.72
N VAL A 30 7.57 22.87 4.40
CA VAL A 30 7.01 22.92 3.06
C VAL A 30 7.77 23.95 2.22
N ARG A 31 8.42 23.50 1.12
CA ARG A 31 9.20 24.36 0.21
C ARG A 31 8.96 23.98 -1.26
N THR A 32 9.25 24.92 -2.15
CA THR A 32 9.16 24.73 -3.60
C THR A 32 10.41 24.05 -4.18
N ILE A 33 10.63 22.79 -3.83
CA ILE A 33 11.77 21.99 -4.31
C ILE A 33 11.40 20.99 -5.41
N GLY A 34 10.10 20.83 -5.71
CA GLY A 34 9.62 19.92 -6.74
C GLY A 34 9.65 20.54 -8.15
N PRO A 35 9.42 19.72 -9.20
CA PRO A 35 9.35 20.17 -10.57
C PRO A 35 8.25 21.22 -10.75
N MET A 36 8.42 22.12 -11.72
CA MET A 36 7.48 23.21 -12.04
C MET A 36 7.16 24.11 -10.82
N GLY A 37 8.04 24.15 -9.81
CA GLY A 37 7.80 24.94 -8.59
C GLY A 37 6.78 24.31 -7.65
N SER A 38 6.52 23.01 -7.75
CA SER A 38 5.60 22.32 -6.84
C SER A 38 6.13 22.31 -5.39
N GLN A 39 5.20 22.48 -4.45
CA GLN A 39 5.49 22.44 -3.02
C GLN A 39 5.67 21.01 -2.55
N VAL A 40 6.63 20.80 -1.66
CA VAL A 40 6.99 19.50 -1.10
C VAL A 40 7.14 19.65 0.41
N GLY A 41 6.39 18.85 1.16
CA GLY A 41 6.53 18.78 2.61
C GLY A 41 7.77 17.98 3.03
N PHE A 42 8.25 18.20 4.28
CA PHE A 42 9.53 17.66 4.73
C PHE A 42 10.66 17.89 3.73
N ALA A 43 10.71 19.09 3.13
CA ALA A 43 11.57 19.42 2.01
C ALA A 43 13.05 19.15 2.30
N GLY A 44 13.53 19.45 3.48
CA GLY A 44 14.90 19.16 3.91
C GLY A 44 15.22 17.67 3.88
N LEU A 45 14.37 16.83 4.49
CA LEU A 45 14.51 15.38 4.49
C LEU A 45 14.41 14.79 3.08
N ASN A 46 13.37 15.18 2.35
CA ASN A 46 13.09 14.70 1.01
C ASN A 46 14.18 15.09 0.01
N GLY A 47 14.62 16.35 0.03
CA GLY A 47 15.69 16.84 -0.82
C GLY A 47 17.04 16.19 -0.51
N TRP A 48 17.39 16.05 0.77
CA TRP A 48 18.59 15.33 1.19
C TRP A 48 18.60 13.89 0.69
N PHE A 49 17.54 13.14 0.94
CA PHE A 49 17.47 11.74 0.52
C PHE A 49 17.52 11.60 -1.01
N HIS A 50 16.76 12.43 -1.73
CA HIS A 50 16.77 12.43 -3.20
C HIS A 50 18.14 12.77 -3.79
N SER A 51 18.91 13.66 -3.13
CA SER A 51 20.28 13.98 -3.57
C SER A 51 21.25 12.79 -3.42
N LEU A 52 20.97 11.87 -2.48
CA LEU A 52 21.80 10.65 -2.29
C LEU A 52 21.43 9.55 -3.30
N THR A 53 20.14 9.40 -3.60
CA THR A 53 19.68 8.31 -4.48
C THR A 53 19.75 8.69 -5.96
N GLY A 54 19.49 9.95 -6.30
CA GLY A 54 19.30 10.35 -7.69
C GLY A 54 18.06 9.70 -8.32
N VAL A 55 18.02 9.64 -9.65
CA VAL A 55 16.89 9.07 -10.42
C VAL A 55 17.35 7.88 -11.26
N HIS A 56 16.68 6.74 -11.07
CA HIS A 56 17.00 5.48 -11.77
C HIS A 56 15.77 4.95 -12.51
N TRP A 57 15.59 5.38 -13.76
CA TRP A 57 14.43 5.01 -14.58
C TRP A 57 14.28 3.51 -14.79
N TRP A 58 15.40 2.78 -15.02
CA TRP A 58 15.35 1.32 -15.16
C TRP A 58 14.77 0.62 -13.93
N LEU A 59 15.05 1.15 -12.71
CA LEU A 59 14.55 0.60 -11.46
C LEU A 59 13.07 0.98 -11.28
N TYR A 60 12.69 2.19 -11.73
CA TYR A 60 11.29 2.59 -11.79
C TYR A 60 10.49 1.65 -12.69
N ASP A 61 10.92 1.44 -13.94
CA ASP A 61 10.24 0.58 -14.90
C ASP A 61 10.16 -0.87 -14.41
N LEU A 62 11.24 -1.40 -13.82
CA LEU A 62 11.28 -2.74 -13.27
C LEU A 62 10.31 -2.90 -12.09
N THR A 63 10.28 -1.94 -11.16
CA THR A 63 9.35 -2.01 -10.01
C THR A 63 7.91 -1.76 -10.44
N ASP A 64 7.68 -1.00 -11.49
CA ASP A 64 6.34 -0.80 -12.06
C ASP A 64 5.82 -2.09 -12.70
N LEU A 65 6.64 -2.72 -13.56
CA LEU A 65 6.34 -4.01 -14.17
C LEU A 65 6.07 -5.09 -13.12
N LEU A 66 6.95 -5.23 -12.12
CA LEU A 66 6.79 -6.23 -11.05
C LEU A 66 5.63 -5.90 -10.11
N GLY A 67 5.27 -4.64 -9.98
CA GLY A 67 4.08 -4.18 -9.25
C GLY A 67 2.77 -4.73 -9.83
N LEU A 68 2.74 -5.01 -11.15
CA LEU A 68 1.60 -5.67 -11.81
C LEU A 68 1.29 -7.06 -11.21
N ALA A 69 2.27 -7.73 -10.60
CA ALA A 69 2.04 -8.98 -9.89
C ALA A 69 1.03 -8.82 -8.76
N SER A 70 1.03 -7.68 -8.05
CA SER A 70 0.04 -7.38 -7.02
C SER A 70 -1.37 -7.28 -7.60
N LEU A 71 -1.53 -6.63 -8.76
CA LEU A 71 -2.82 -6.55 -9.46
C LEU A 71 -3.26 -7.92 -9.98
N GLY A 72 -2.34 -8.71 -10.50
CA GLY A 72 -2.61 -10.10 -10.94
C GLY A 72 -3.11 -10.97 -9.78
N ILE A 73 -2.52 -10.84 -8.60
CA ILE A 73 -2.95 -11.55 -7.37
C ILE A 73 -4.35 -11.09 -6.94
N CYS A 74 -4.62 -9.78 -6.94
CA CYS A 74 -5.97 -9.25 -6.67
C CYS A 74 -6.99 -9.81 -7.65
N GLY A 75 -6.69 -9.80 -8.95
CA GLY A 75 -7.53 -10.37 -10.00
C GLY A 75 -7.78 -11.86 -9.79
N GLY A 76 -6.75 -12.63 -9.42
CA GLY A 76 -6.87 -14.07 -9.11
C GLY A 76 -7.84 -14.34 -7.96
N PHE A 77 -7.76 -13.60 -6.86
CA PHE A 77 -8.73 -13.73 -5.76
C PHE A 77 -10.12 -13.24 -6.17
N GLY A 78 -10.22 -12.17 -6.98
CA GLY A 78 -11.48 -11.71 -7.55
C GLY A 78 -12.15 -12.77 -8.42
N LEU A 79 -11.41 -13.41 -9.32
CA LEU A 79 -11.89 -14.51 -10.14
C LEU A 79 -12.29 -15.72 -9.30
N GLN A 80 -11.53 -16.07 -8.27
CA GLN A 80 -11.89 -17.14 -7.34
C GLN A 80 -13.25 -16.85 -6.66
N GLY A 81 -13.46 -15.61 -6.18
CA GLY A 81 -14.73 -15.20 -5.60
C GLY A 81 -15.89 -15.26 -6.58
N LEU A 82 -15.68 -14.77 -7.81
CA LEU A 82 -16.65 -14.81 -8.89
C LEU A 82 -17.02 -16.27 -9.26
N CYS A 83 -16.04 -17.14 -9.42
CA CYS A 83 -16.28 -18.55 -9.69
C CYS A 83 -17.10 -19.23 -8.57
N GLN A 84 -16.80 -18.93 -7.31
CA GLN A 84 -17.59 -19.45 -6.19
C GLN A 84 -19.03 -18.90 -6.21
N TRP A 85 -19.20 -17.62 -6.48
CA TRP A 85 -20.52 -17.00 -6.57
C TRP A 85 -21.37 -17.64 -7.68
N VAL A 86 -20.83 -17.74 -8.89
CA VAL A 86 -21.54 -18.37 -10.03
C VAL A 86 -21.90 -19.82 -9.74
N LYS A 87 -20.95 -20.64 -9.23
CA LYS A 87 -21.19 -22.05 -8.92
C LYS A 87 -22.21 -22.25 -7.81
N ARG A 88 -22.18 -21.41 -6.78
CA ARG A 88 -23.06 -21.54 -5.61
C ARG A 88 -24.36 -20.73 -5.72
N LYS A 89 -24.51 -19.96 -6.82
CA LYS A 89 -25.69 -19.11 -7.13
C LYS A 89 -26.10 -18.13 -6.03
N SER A 90 -25.19 -17.81 -5.10
CA SER A 90 -25.46 -16.88 -4.01
C SER A 90 -24.14 -16.32 -3.45
N ILE A 91 -24.05 -14.98 -3.32
CA ILE A 91 -22.90 -14.32 -2.72
C ILE A 91 -22.71 -14.71 -1.24
N ARG A 92 -23.81 -14.98 -0.51
CA ARG A 92 -23.77 -15.41 0.90
C ARG A 92 -23.13 -16.79 1.09
N ARG A 93 -22.99 -17.57 0.03
CA ARG A 93 -22.33 -18.89 0.02
C ARG A 93 -20.87 -18.83 -0.41
N VAL A 94 -20.40 -17.67 -0.84
CA VAL A 94 -18.95 -17.45 -1.09
C VAL A 94 -18.19 -17.55 0.23
N ASP A 95 -16.98 -18.02 0.17
CA ASP A 95 -16.07 -18.10 1.33
C ASP A 95 -15.97 -16.72 2.01
N GLY A 96 -16.34 -16.65 3.28
CA GLY A 96 -16.40 -15.40 4.04
C GLY A 96 -15.04 -14.70 4.16
N GLU A 97 -13.95 -15.44 4.30
CA GLU A 97 -12.60 -14.86 4.30
C GLU A 97 -12.25 -14.25 2.94
N LEU A 98 -12.72 -14.86 1.83
CA LEU A 98 -12.50 -14.33 0.48
C LEU A 98 -13.31 -13.06 0.25
N LEU A 99 -14.54 -13.00 0.76
CA LEU A 99 -15.36 -11.77 0.74
C LEU A 99 -14.71 -10.66 1.56
N ALA A 100 -14.19 -10.99 2.75
CA ALA A 100 -13.48 -10.03 3.60
C ALA A 100 -12.20 -9.51 2.91
N LEU A 101 -11.46 -10.38 2.20
CA LEU A 101 -10.30 -9.99 1.40
C LEU A 101 -10.70 -9.06 0.25
N GLY A 102 -11.80 -9.36 -0.45
CA GLY A 102 -12.34 -8.49 -1.50
C GLY A 102 -12.73 -7.11 -0.95
N GLY A 103 -13.43 -7.06 0.19
CA GLY A 103 -13.75 -5.81 0.88
C GLY A 103 -12.51 -5.02 1.29
N PHE A 104 -11.48 -5.70 1.78
CA PHE A 104 -10.19 -5.09 2.09
C PHE A 104 -9.53 -4.46 0.85
N TYR A 105 -9.48 -5.16 -0.28
CA TYR A 105 -8.89 -4.62 -1.51
C TYR A 105 -9.70 -3.45 -2.09
N LEU A 106 -11.03 -3.48 -1.96
CA LEU A 106 -11.86 -2.32 -2.31
C LEU A 106 -11.57 -1.12 -1.41
N THR A 107 -11.31 -1.34 -0.13
CA THR A 107 -10.90 -0.26 0.79
C THR A 107 -9.54 0.32 0.38
N VAL A 108 -8.55 -0.53 0.04
CA VAL A 108 -7.24 -0.08 -0.46
C VAL A 108 -7.39 0.76 -1.73
N LEU A 109 -8.23 0.33 -2.66
CA LEU A 109 -8.53 1.05 -3.90
C LEU A 109 -9.22 2.40 -3.64
N ALA A 110 -10.19 2.44 -2.74
CA ALA A 110 -10.88 3.68 -2.37
C ALA A 110 -9.91 4.69 -1.73
N VAL A 111 -9.01 4.23 -0.86
CA VAL A 111 -7.98 5.07 -0.25
C VAL A 111 -6.99 5.57 -1.31
N PHE A 112 -6.58 4.72 -2.27
CA PHE A 112 -5.75 5.14 -3.39
C PHE A 112 -6.40 6.32 -4.15
N PHE A 113 -7.64 6.18 -4.61
CA PHE A 113 -8.34 7.25 -5.32
C PHE A 113 -8.55 8.51 -4.48
N LEU A 114 -8.78 8.35 -3.17
CA LEU A 114 -8.88 9.50 -2.26
C LEU A 114 -7.59 10.33 -2.28
N PHE A 115 -6.42 9.69 -2.19
CA PHE A 115 -5.15 10.41 -2.16
C PHE A 115 -4.73 10.94 -3.54
N GLU A 116 -5.12 10.29 -4.64
CA GLU A 116 -4.97 10.85 -5.98
C GLU A 116 -5.75 12.17 -6.13
N LEU A 117 -6.95 12.27 -5.53
CA LEU A 117 -7.75 13.50 -5.55
C LEU A 117 -7.25 14.58 -4.59
N LEU A 118 -6.59 14.19 -3.48
CA LEU A 118 -6.09 15.15 -2.49
C LEU A 118 -4.78 15.84 -2.91
N GLU A 119 -4.01 15.22 -3.83
CA GLU A 119 -2.73 15.74 -4.35
C GLU A 119 -1.80 16.28 -3.26
N VAL A 120 -1.66 15.52 -2.16
CA VAL A 120 -0.94 15.95 -0.94
C VAL A 120 0.52 16.33 -1.22
N ASN A 121 1.16 15.62 -2.15
CA ASN A 121 2.54 15.86 -2.56
C ASN A 121 2.70 15.48 -4.03
N TYR A 122 3.63 16.14 -4.76
CA TYR A 122 3.93 15.84 -6.15
C TYR A 122 5.28 15.12 -6.26
N ARG A 123 5.48 14.37 -7.34
CA ARG A 123 6.72 13.60 -7.58
C ARG A 123 7.94 14.51 -7.71
N PRO A 124 9.15 14.01 -7.36
CA PRO A 124 10.41 14.74 -7.55
C PRO A 124 10.78 14.92 -9.03
N VAL A 125 10.13 14.20 -9.93
CA VAL A 125 10.39 14.22 -11.37
C VAL A 125 9.08 14.23 -12.16
N LEU A 126 9.11 14.79 -13.37
CA LEU A 126 7.98 14.68 -14.30
C LEU A 126 7.89 13.29 -14.90
N ILE A 127 6.71 12.70 -14.87
CA ILE A 127 6.43 11.43 -15.56
C ILE A 127 5.82 11.75 -16.92
N GLN A 128 6.52 11.36 -17.99
CA GLN A 128 6.11 11.69 -19.37
C GLN A 128 5.78 13.19 -19.57
N GLY A 129 6.55 14.06 -18.92
CA GLY A 129 6.36 15.51 -18.99
C GLY A 129 5.19 16.06 -18.18
N ARG A 130 4.54 15.25 -17.35
CA ARG A 130 3.41 15.66 -16.49
C ARG A 130 3.80 15.64 -15.02
N LEU A 131 3.24 16.61 -14.29
CA LEU A 131 3.31 16.62 -12.83
C LEU A 131 2.25 15.67 -12.30
N GLU A 132 2.67 14.68 -11.50
CA GLU A 132 1.79 13.65 -10.93
C GLU A 132 1.81 13.69 -9.41
N ALA A 133 0.66 13.38 -8.80
CA ALA A 133 0.59 13.13 -7.37
C ALA A 133 1.53 11.96 -6.98
N SER A 134 2.13 12.04 -5.79
CA SER A 134 3.10 11.05 -5.32
C SER A 134 2.75 10.40 -3.99
N TYR A 135 1.94 11.06 -3.18
CA TYR A 135 1.67 10.66 -1.80
C TYR A 135 0.28 10.03 -1.62
N PRO A 136 0.18 8.90 -0.90
CA PRO A 136 1.27 7.98 -0.58
C PRO A 136 1.67 7.15 -1.80
N SER A 137 2.89 6.60 -1.84
CA SER A 137 3.33 5.78 -2.98
C SER A 137 2.40 4.60 -3.23
N SER A 138 1.70 4.61 -4.37
CA SER A 138 0.70 3.61 -4.75
C SER A 138 1.29 2.20 -4.91
N THR A 139 2.45 2.08 -5.54
CA THR A 139 3.15 0.79 -5.69
C THR A 139 3.58 0.22 -4.34
N THR A 140 4.08 1.07 -3.42
CA THR A 140 4.42 0.67 -2.05
C THR A 140 3.17 0.20 -1.30
N MET A 141 2.08 0.95 -1.39
CA MET A 141 0.80 0.61 -0.76
C MET A 141 0.25 -0.71 -1.29
N LEU A 142 0.21 -0.91 -2.62
CA LEU A 142 -0.25 -2.15 -3.23
C LEU A 142 0.63 -3.34 -2.81
N ALA A 143 1.94 -3.22 -2.88
CA ALA A 143 2.86 -4.28 -2.49
C ALA A 143 2.65 -4.69 -1.02
N LEU A 144 2.58 -3.72 -0.10
CA LEU A 144 2.43 -3.97 1.33
C LEU A 144 1.02 -4.40 1.75
N CYS A 145 -0.02 -4.07 0.99
CA CYS A 145 -1.38 -4.53 1.27
C CYS A 145 -1.67 -5.90 0.65
N VAL A 146 -1.28 -6.12 -0.61
CA VAL A 146 -1.70 -7.30 -1.36
C VAL A 146 -0.81 -8.51 -1.07
N LEU A 147 0.51 -8.36 -1.17
CA LEU A 147 1.41 -9.51 -1.05
C LEU A 147 1.38 -10.15 0.35
N PRO A 148 1.43 -9.38 1.47
CA PRO A 148 1.31 -9.98 2.80
C PRO A 148 -0.05 -10.64 3.06
N THR A 149 -1.15 -10.07 2.56
CA THR A 149 -2.48 -10.67 2.74
C THR A 149 -2.66 -11.93 1.89
N ALA A 150 -2.07 -11.98 0.69
CA ALA A 150 -1.98 -13.20 -0.11
C ALA A 150 -1.19 -14.31 0.61
N MET A 151 -0.05 -13.95 1.26
CA MET A 151 0.74 -14.92 2.03
C MET A 151 -0.05 -15.59 3.14
N LEU A 152 -1.03 -14.93 3.76
CA LEU A 152 -1.89 -15.54 4.78
C LEU A 152 -2.74 -16.70 4.24
N ARG A 153 -3.04 -16.70 2.94
CA ARG A 153 -3.87 -17.73 2.28
C ARG A 153 -3.06 -18.84 1.61
N LEU A 154 -1.78 -18.65 1.45
CA LEU A 154 -0.90 -19.60 0.74
C LEU A 154 -0.23 -20.57 1.70
N ARG A 155 -0.27 -21.85 1.37
CA ARG A 155 0.36 -22.91 2.19
C ARG A 155 1.85 -23.11 1.91
N SER A 156 2.28 -22.89 0.67
CA SER A 156 3.67 -23.09 0.27
C SER A 156 4.61 -22.06 0.90
N ARG A 157 5.59 -22.53 1.69
CA ARG A 157 6.62 -21.69 2.30
C ARG A 157 7.49 -20.97 1.26
N TRP A 158 7.75 -21.63 0.14
CA TRP A 158 8.56 -21.06 -0.93
C TRP A 158 7.84 -19.90 -1.62
N VAL A 159 6.54 -20.06 -1.92
CA VAL A 159 5.74 -18.98 -2.51
C VAL A 159 5.65 -17.80 -1.54
N ARG A 160 5.44 -18.06 -0.24
CA ARG A 160 5.44 -16.99 0.77
C ARG A 160 6.79 -16.27 0.85
N PHE A 161 7.91 -17.00 0.77
CA PHE A 161 9.25 -16.41 0.73
C PHE A 161 9.43 -15.53 -0.51
N LEU A 162 9.05 -16.01 -1.71
CA LEU A 162 9.13 -15.24 -2.94
C LEU A 162 8.27 -13.96 -2.88
N LEU A 163 7.06 -14.03 -2.34
CA LEU A 163 6.22 -12.85 -2.16
C LEU A 163 6.80 -11.87 -1.13
N ALA A 164 7.42 -12.36 -0.06
CA ALA A 164 8.10 -11.50 0.90
C ALA A 164 9.32 -10.81 0.27
N ALA A 165 10.12 -11.54 -0.51
CA ALA A 165 11.26 -10.98 -1.25
C ALA A 165 10.79 -9.94 -2.29
N LEU A 166 9.72 -10.24 -3.03
CA LEU A 166 9.11 -9.30 -3.97
C LEU A 166 8.59 -8.04 -3.25
N THR A 167 7.94 -8.20 -2.10
CA THR A 167 7.48 -7.05 -1.30
C THR A 167 8.65 -6.15 -0.91
N ALA A 168 9.70 -6.73 -0.36
CA ALA A 168 10.90 -5.99 0.04
C ALA A 168 11.56 -5.30 -1.18
N PHE A 169 11.68 -6.01 -2.30
CA PHE A 169 12.24 -5.45 -3.54
C PHE A 169 11.42 -4.28 -4.06
N LEU A 170 10.09 -4.38 -4.10
CA LEU A 170 9.21 -3.30 -4.57
C LEU A 170 9.32 -2.06 -3.68
N VAL A 171 9.29 -2.22 -2.36
CA VAL A 171 9.40 -1.09 -1.42
C VAL A 171 10.77 -0.43 -1.51
N LEU A 172 11.85 -1.21 -1.45
CA LEU A 172 13.22 -0.69 -1.54
C LEU A 172 13.50 -0.10 -2.93
N GLY A 173 13.03 -0.75 -3.98
CA GLY A 173 13.18 -0.25 -5.34
C GLY A 173 12.47 1.09 -5.55
N ARG A 174 11.25 1.25 -5.02
CA ARG A 174 10.53 2.54 -5.06
C ARG A 174 11.21 3.61 -4.22
N LEU A 175 11.82 3.24 -3.10
CA LEU A 175 12.61 4.16 -2.29
C LEU A 175 13.87 4.64 -3.03
N LEU A 176 14.54 3.75 -3.76
CA LEU A 176 15.83 4.01 -4.40
C LEU A 176 15.72 4.53 -5.84
N CYS A 177 14.58 4.33 -6.52
CA CYS A 177 14.45 4.78 -7.91
C CYS A 177 14.38 6.32 -8.07
N GLY A 178 14.14 7.05 -6.97
CA GLY A 178 14.13 8.51 -6.96
C GLY A 178 12.94 9.17 -7.65
N VAL A 179 11.85 8.43 -7.93
CA VAL A 179 10.60 8.99 -8.51
C VAL A 179 9.51 9.23 -7.45
N HIS A 180 9.82 8.96 -6.20
CA HIS A 180 9.03 9.29 -5.02
C HIS A 180 9.92 9.92 -3.97
N TRP A 181 9.34 10.78 -3.16
CA TRP A 181 10.00 11.26 -1.95
C TRP A 181 10.02 10.15 -0.89
N VAL A 182 11.01 10.21 0.01
CA VAL A 182 11.07 9.25 1.12
C VAL A 182 9.82 9.35 2.02
N SER A 183 9.26 10.54 2.16
CA SER A 183 8.01 10.76 2.89
C SER A 183 6.81 10.00 2.31
N ASP A 184 6.75 9.83 0.98
CA ASP A 184 5.67 9.11 0.29
C ASP A 184 5.73 7.61 0.56
N ILE A 185 6.96 7.07 0.62
CA ILE A 185 7.21 5.65 0.93
C ILE A 185 6.87 5.36 2.39
N ILE A 186 7.28 6.23 3.33
CA ILE A 186 6.95 6.09 4.76
C ILE A 186 5.44 6.17 4.95
N GLY A 187 4.76 7.14 4.31
CA GLY A 187 3.31 7.26 4.36
C GLY A 187 2.61 6.00 3.85
N GLY A 188 3.04 5.48 2.69
CA GLY A 188 2.54 4.23 2.11
C GLY A 188 2.74 3.03 3.03
N ALA A 189 3.90 2.93 3.70
CA ALA A 189 4.20 1.87 4.64
C ALA A 189 3.34 1.93 5.91
N LEU A 190 3.19 3.12 6.52
CA LEU A 190 2.35 3.32 7.71
C LEU A 190 0.89 2.99 7.44
N LEU A 191 0.35 3.52 6.33
CA LEU A 191 -1.02 3.25 5.91
C LEU A 191 -1.26 1.77 5.69
N SER A 192 -0.39 1.12 4.92
CA SER A 192 -0.52 -0.30 4.60
C SER A 192 -0.40 -1.18 5.84
N ALA A 193 0.55 -0.89 6.75
CA ALA A 193 0.69 -1.61 8.02
C ALA A 193 -0.57 -1.47 8.87
N GLY A 194 -1.16 -0.27 8.94
CA GLY A 194 -2.43 -0.02 9.64
C GLY A 194 -3.58 -0.82 9.04
N LEU A 195 -3.76 -0.75 7.72
CA LEU A 195 -4.83 -1.46 7.01
C LEU A 195 -4.69 -2.99 7.10
N VAL A 196 -3.48 -3.53 6.90
CA VAL A 196 -3.23 -4.99 6.97
C VAL A 196 -3.42 -5.52 8.39
N THR A 197 -2.97 -4.79 9.41
CA THR A 197 -3.19 -5.21 10.81
C THR A 197 -4.65 -5.14 11.20
N LEU A 198 -5.41 -4.15 10.70
CA LEU A 198 -6.85 -4.05 10.86
C LEU A 198 -7.56 -5.24 10.21
N TYR A 199 -7.24 -5.55 8.95
CA TYR A 199 -7.76 -6.72 8.23
C TYR A 199 -7.50 -8.02 9.01
N ARG A 200 -6.27 -8.24 9.50
CA ARG A 200 -5.92 -9.42 10.31
C ARG A 200 -6.73 -9.49 11.61
N GLY A 201 -6.95 -8.36 12.27
CA GLY A 201 -7.80 -8.28 13.45
C GLY A 201 -9.24 -8.71 13.16
N ILE A 202 -9.83 -8.21 12.07
CA ILE A 202 -11.18 -8.55 11.63
C ILE A 202 -11.28 -10.06 11.32
N ILE A 203 -10.36 -10.59 10.52
CA ILE A 203 -10.34 -12.03 10.17
C ILE A 203 -10.22 -12.90 11.42
N SER A 204 -9.33 -12.54 12.34
CA SER A 204 -9.15 -13.27 13.60
C SER A 204 -10.43 -13.33 14.44
N ILE A 205 -11.22 -12.25 14.48
CA ILE A 205 -12.46 -12.20 15.24
C ILE A 205 -13.61 -12.94 14.54
N CYS A 206 -13.76 -12.70 13.23
CA CYS A 206 -14.90 -13.21 12.48
C CYS A 206 -14.78 -14.70 12.11
N PHE A 207 -13.54 -15.22 11.99
CA PHE A 207 -13.30 -16.57 11.45
C PHE A 207 -12.44 -17.46 12.36
N SER A 208 -12.12 -17.02 13.62
CA SER A 208 -11.33 -17.78 14.60
C SER A 208 -11.93 -19.15 14.99
N SER A 209 -13.17 -19.44 14.65
CA SER A 209 -13.82 -20.72 14.96
C SER A 209 -13.47 -21.86 13.99
N LYS A 210 -12.58 -21.61 13.02
CA LYS A 210 -12.21 -22.57 11.96
C LYS A 210 -10.73 -22.92 11.90
N LEU A 211 -9.93 -22.46 12.88
CA LEU A 211 -8.50 -22.80 13.02
C LEU A 211 -8.25 -23.79 14.16
#